data_2ba31b3c7e0a0efff0547243d205d8c8
#
_entry.id   2ba31b3c7e0a0efff0547243d205d8c8
#
_cell.length_a   1.000
_cell.length_b   1.000
_cell.length_c   1.000
_cell.angle_alpha   90.00
_cell.angle_beta   90.00
_cell.angle_gamma   90.00
#
_symmetry.space_group_name_H-M   'P 1'
#
loop_
_entity.id
_entity.type
_entity.pdbx_description
1 polymer ?
#
loop_
_entity_poly.entity_id
_entity_poly.type
_entity_poly.pdbx_seq_one_letter_code
_entity_poly.pdbx_strand_id
1 'polypeptide(L)'
;MRRFAYHGSDASLLYKHVLSPLAAFLVELLPRWVAPNLITLVGLGVPLSATLIYAHQCPAMDCRAAPRWPHLYCAVAILVYQTLDNMDGKQARRTRTASPLGMFFDHGCDAINCVVCTLSVPGCAITAGRHDV
;
A
#
# COMPACT_ATOMS: atom_id res chain seq x y z
N MET A 1 2.67 28.35 18.67
CA MET A 1 2.82 26.94 18.24
C MET A 1 3.22 26.92 16.77
N ARG A 2 4.39 26.40 16.42
CA ARG A 2 4.80 26.25 15.00
C ARG A 2 3.94 25.14 14.38
N ARG A 3 3.25 25.44 13.29
CA ARG A 3 2.49 24.43 12.52
C ARG A 3 3.48 23.44 11.92
N PHE A 4 3.31 22.16 12.20
CA PHE A 4 4.08 21.11 11.57
C PHE A 4 3.77 21.08 10.07
N ALA A 5 4.80 21.28 9.25
CA ALA A 5 4.69 21.19 7.79
C ALA A 5 5.72 20.17 7.30
N TYR A 6 5.25 19.07 6.74
CA TYR A 6 6.08 18.09 6.04
C TYR A 6 6.22 18.50 4.58
N HIS A 7 7.46 18.61 4.11
CA HIS A 7 7.82 18.87 2.73
C HIS A 7 8.55 17.66 2.16
N GLY A 8 7.79 16.64 1.71
CA GLY A 8 8.30 15.58 0.85
C GLY A 8 8.10 15.95 -0.61
N SER A 9 9.13 15.84 -1.44
CA SER A 9 9.03 15.97 -2.90
C SER A 9 9.32 14.61 -3.53
N ASP A 10 8.33 14.03 -4.19
CA ASP A 10 8.50 12.84 -5.01
C ASP A 10 8.64 13.26 -6.49
N ALA A 11 9.77 12.91 -7.10
CA ALA A 11 10.07 13.23 -8.50
C ALA A 11 9.60 12.17 -9.51
N SER A 12 8.95 11.08 -9.02
CA SER A 12 8.45 10.01 -9.88
C SER A 12 7.36 10.52 -10.83
N LEU A 13 7.54 10.29 -12.13
CA LEU A 13 6.57 10.64 -13.16
C LEU A 13 5.23 9.90 -12.94
N LEU A 14 5.28 8.63 -12.56
CA LEU A 14 4.10 7.83 -12.25
C LEU A 14 3.32 8.41 -11.07
N TYR A 15 4.01 8.78 -10.02
CA TYR A 15 3.39 9.44 -8.86
C TYR A 15 2.70 10.74 -9.28
N LYS A 16 3.42 11.61 -9.99
CA LYS A 16 2.95 12.95 -10.33
C LYS A 16 1.74 12.95 -11.28
N HIS A 17 1.73 12.05 -12.27
CA HIS A 17 0.73 12.07 -13.33
C HIS A 17 -0.42 11.07 -13.14
N VAL A 18 -0.24 10.03 -12.34
CA VAL A 18 -1.23 8.96 -12.15
C VAL A 18 -1.68 8.87 -10.69
N LEU A 19 -0.76 8.53 -9.77
CA LEU A 19 -1.14 8.22 -8.39
C LEU A 19 -1.63 9.46 -7.63
N SER A 20 -0.96 10.60 -7.78
CA SER A 20 -1.33 11.82 -7.05
C SER A 20 -2.69 12.40 -7.48
N PRO A 21 -3.02 12.55 -8.78
CA PRO A 21 -4.35 13.00 -9.18
C PRO A 21 -5.45 11.99 -8.84
N LEU A 22 -5.18 10.68 -8.98
CA LEU A 22 -6.11 9.63 -8.58
C LEU A 22 -6.43 9.70 -7.08
N ALA A 23 -5.39 9.76 -6.23
CA ALA A 23 -5.56 9.89 -4.79
C ALA A 23 -6.28 11.20 -4.41
N ALA A 24 -6.02 12.30 -5.11
CA ALA A 24 -6.71 13.57 -4.88
C ALA A 24 -8.21 13.45 -5.18
N PHE A 25 -8.56 12.85 -6.31
CA PHE A 25 -9.96 12.60 -6.68
C PHE A 25 -10.67 11.68 -5.66
N LEU A 26 -10.03 10.58 -5.27
CA LEU A 26 -10.61 9.63 -4.32
C LEU A 26 -10.80 10.24 -2.93
N VAL A 27 -9.87 11.10 -2.47
CA VAL A 27 -10.02 11.82 -1.19
C VAL A 27 -11.20 12.76 -1.19
N GLU A 28 -11.56 13.37 -2.33
CA GLU A 28 -12.74 14.22 -2.41
C GLU A 28 -14.06 13.46 -2.22
N LEU A 29 -14.08 12.17 -2.63
CA LEU A 29 -15.22 11.28 -2.42
C LEU A 29 -15.33 10.81 -0.95
N LEU A 30 -14.23 10.83 -0.19
CA LEU A 30 -14.24 10.41 1.21
C LEU A 30 -14.90 11.48 2.11
N PRO A 31 -15.74 11.03 3.06
CA PRO A 31 -16.26 11.91 4.10
C PRO A 31 -15.14 12.50 4.96
N ARG A 32 -15.28 13.74 5.40
CA ARG A 32 -14.27 14.44 6.23
C ARG A 32 -14.10 13.85 7.63
N TRP A 33 -15.05 13.04 8.10
CA TRP A 33 -14.98 12.38 9.40
C TRP A 33 -14.08 11.12 9.40
N VAL A 34 -13.69 10.63 8.22
CA VAL A 34 -12.77 9.49 8.11
C VAL A 34 -11.38 9.91 8.56
N ALA A 35 -10.89 9.27 9.61
CA ALA A 35 -9.56 9.53 10.15
C ALA A 35 -8.48 9.07 9.16
N PRO A 36 -7.41 9.86 8.91
CA PRO A 36 -6.30 9.46 8.04
C PRO A 36 -5.69 8.13 8.44
N ASN A 37 -5.44 7.91 9.73
CA ASN A 37 -4.87 6.66 10.25
C ASN A 37 -5.74 5.42 9.97
N LEU A 38 -7.05 5.59 9.80
CA LEU A 38 -7.93 4.50 9.38
C LEU A 38 -7.67 4.10 7.94
N ILE A 39 -7.39 5.08 7.06
CA ILE A 39 -7.02 4.83 5.65
C ILE A 39 -5.70 4.06 5.61
N THR A 40 -4.70 4.48 6.39
CA THR A 40 -3.41 3.79 6.53
C THR A 40 -3.58 2.34 6.99
N LEU A 41 -4.41 2.10 8.02
CA LEU A 41 -4.68 0.74 8.53
C LEU A 41 -5.40 -0.15 7.50
N VAL A 42 -6.41 0.39 6.82
CA VAL A 42 -7.09 -0.34 5.74
C VAL A 42 -6.11 -0.63 4.62
N GLY A 43 -5.27 0.35 4.27
CA GLY A 43 -4.19 0.19 3.32
C GLY A 43 -3.28 -0.98 3.67
N LEU A 44 -2.77 -1.04 4.88
CA LEU A 44 -1.91 -2.13 5.37
C LEU A 44 -2.62 -3.49 5.39
N GLY A 45 -3.91 -3.52 5.69
CA GLY A 45 -4.72 -4.74 5.72
C GLY A 45 -4.79 -5.45 4.37
N VAL A 46 -4.75 -4.69 3.27
CA VAL A 46 -4.85 -5.24 1.91
C VAL A 46 -3.64 -6.11 1.54
N PRO A 47 -2.38 -5.63 1.57
CA PRO A 47 -1.21 -6.45 1.27
C PRO A 47 -1.00 -7.56 2.31
N LEU A 48 -1.36 -7.33 3.58
CA LEU A 48 -1.31 -8.36 4.61
C LEU A 48 -2.26 -9.53 4.26
N SER A 49 -3.49 -9.25 3.83
CA SER A 49 -4.43 -10.28 3.36
C SER A 49 -3.89 -11.04 2.15
N ALA A 50 -3.26 -10.33 1.21
CA ALA A 50 -2.64 -10.94 0.04
C ALA A 50 -1.50 -11.90 0.44
N THR A 51 -0.66 -11.49 1.40
CA THR A 51 0.43 -12.33 1.92
C THR A 51 -0.10 -13.56 2.63
N LEU A 52 -1.16 -13.45 3.42
CA LEU A 52 -1.79 -14.59 4.10
C LEU A 52 -2.39 -15.59 3.10
N ILE A 53 -3.09 -15.10 2.08
CA ILE A 53 -3.60 -15.93 0.99
C ILE A 53 -2.44 -16.61 0.26
N TYR A 54 -1.38 -15.87 -0.01
CA TYR A 54 -0.21 -16.39 -0.68
C TYR A 54 0.49 -17.48 0.14
N ALA A 55 0.70 -17.23 1.43
CA ALA A 55 1.29 -18.22 2.35
C ALA A 55 0.45 -19.50 2.47
N HIS A 56 -0.88 -19.39 2.39
CA HIS A 56 -1.78 -20.53 2.39
C HIS A 56 -1.71 -21.34 1.09
N GLN A 57 -1.58 -20.68 -0.06
CA GLN A 57 -1.54 -21.33 -1.36
C GLN A 57 -0.15 -21.88 -1.73
N CYS A 58 0.90 -21.31 -1.13
CA CYS A 58 2.29 -21.63 -1.39
C CYS A 58 3.01 -22.04 -0.09
N PRO A 59 2.69 -23.18 0.53
CA PRO A 59 3.37 -23.64 1.73
C PRO A 59 4.87 -23.82 1.44
N ALA A 60 5.72 -23.39 2.37
CA ALA A 60 7.18 -23.39 2.25
C ALA A 60 7.74 -22.60 1.03
N MET A 61 6.98 -21.61 0.54
CA MET A 61 7.30 -20.83 -0.67
C MET A 61 7.44 -21.66 -1.95
N ASP A 62 6.90 -22.87 -1.97
CA ASP A 62 6.82 -23.69 -3.18
C ASP A 62 5.47 -23.43 -3.89
N CYS A 63 5.51 -22.58 -4.88
CA CYS A 63 4.31 -22.17 -5.63
C CYS A 63 4.14 -22.96 -6.95
N ARG A 64 4.80 -24.11 -7.12
CA ARG A 64 4.76 -24.88 -8.38
C ARG A 64 3.37 -25.33 -8.77
N ALA A 65 2.51 -25.61 -7.80
CA ALA A 65 1.12 -26.04 -7.99
C ALA A 65 0.12 -24.92 -7.74
N ALA A 66 0.56 -23.69 -7.42
CA ALA A 66 -0.33 -22.61 -7.07
C ALA A 66 -1.07 -22.07 -8.30
N PRO A 67 -2.36 -21.74 -8.19
CA PRO A 67 -3.10 -21.09 -9.25
C PRO A 67 -2.55 -19.67 -9.51
N ARG A 68 -2.87 -19.08 -10.65
CA ARG A 68 -2.34 -17.75 -11.06
C ARG A 68 -3.00 -16.57 -10.34
N TRP A 69 -4.20 -16.75 -9.81
CA TRP A 69 -4.99 -15.66 -9.23
C TRP A 69 -4.37 -14.99 -7.98
N PRO A 70 -3.65 -15.71 -7.05
CA PRO A 70 -3.00 -15.05 -5.92
C PRO A 70 -1.92 -14.05 -6.36
N HIS A 71 -1.21 -14.33 -7.46
CA HIS A 71 -0.21 -13.42 -8.01
C HIS A 71 -0.85 -12.11 -8.51
N LEU A 72 -1.99 -12.24 -9.22
CA LEU A 72 -2.76 -11.08 -9.67
C LEU A 72 -3.32 -10.30 -8.48
N TYR A 73 -3.81 -11.02 -7.46
CA TYR A 73 -4.31 -10.40 -6.24
C TYR A 73 -3.21 -9.63 -5.51
N CYS A 74 -1.99 -10.17 -5.37
CA CYS A 74 -0.84 -9.48 -4.79
C CYS A 74 -0.50 -8.19 -5.57
N ALA A 75 -0.47 -8.25 -6.90
CA ALA A 75 -0.20 -7.07 -7.73
C ALA A 75 -1.25 -5.97 -7.53
N VAL A 76 -2.53 -6.33 -7.52
CA VAL A 76 -3.63 -5.40 -7.26
C VAL A 76 -3.56 -4.85 -5.84
N ALA A 77 -3.25 -5.69 -4.84
CA ALA A 77 -3.12 -5.31 -3.44
C ALA A 77 -2.04 -4.24 -3.24
N ILE A 78 -0.90 -4.35 -3.91
CA ILE A 78 0.19 -3.36 -3.87
C ILE A 78 -0.28 -2.02 -4.46
N LEU A 79 -0.98 -2.03 -5.60
CA LEU A 79 -1.50 -0.81 -6.22
C LEU A 79 -2.56 -0.13 -5.35
N VAL A 80 -3.44 -0.90 -4.73
CA VAL A 80 -4.45 -0.39 -3.79
C VAL A 80 -3.77 0.21 -2.56
N TYR A 81 -2.80 -0.50 -1.97
CA TYR A 81 -2.02 0.05 -0.85
C TYR A 81 -1.39 1.39 -1.20
N GLN A 82 -0.66 1.45 -2.32
CA GLN A 82 0.03 2.66 -2.75
C GLN A 82 -0.92 3.84 -3.00
N THR A 83 -2.15 3.54 -3.44
CA THR A 83 -3.20 4.55 -3.63
C THR A 83 -3.72 5.05 -2.28
N LEU A 84 -4.01 4.16 -1.33
CA LEU A 84 -4.52 4.50 0.00
C LEU A 84 -3.48 5.26 0.83
N ASP A 85 -2.22 4.88 0.76
CA ASP A 85 -1.08 5.56 1.35
C ASP A 85 -0.98 7.02 0.87
N ASN A 86 -1.11 7.25 -0.43
CA ASN A 86 -1.16 8.62 -0.96
C ASN A 86 -2.42 9.40 -0.56
N MET A 87 -3.50 8.72 -0.20
CA MET A 87 -4.76 9.33 0.20
C MET A 87 -4.72 9.83 1.65
N ASP A 88 -4.10 9.09 2.58
CA ASP A 88 -4.13 9.44 4.01
C ASP A 88 -3.42 10.78 4.31
N GLY A 89 -2.26 11.03 3.71
CA GLY A 89 -1.58 12.32 3.80
C GLY A 89 -2.37 13.47 3.18
N LYS A 90 -3.13 13.22 2.09
CA LYS A 90 -4.04 14.22 1.51
C LYS A 90 -5.25 14.46 2.42
N GLN A 91 -5.83 13.40 2.99
CA GLN A 91 -6.93 13.48 3.95
C GLN A 91 -6.49 14.22 5.22
N ALA A 92 -5.30 13.93 5.77
CA ALA A 92 -4.75 14.63 6.94
C ALA A 92 -4.64 16.14 6.70
N ARG A 93 -4.21 16.55 5.51
CA ARG A 93 -4.15 17.96 5.12
C ARG A 93 -5.53 18.57 4.97
N ARG A 94 -6.47 17.85 4.32
CA ARG A 94 -7.86 18.30 4.09
C ARG A 94 -8.64 18.49 5.40
N THR A 95 -8.43 17.60 6.37
CA THR A 95 -9.08 17.62 7.68
C THR A 95 -8.33 18.46 8.72
N ARG A 96 -7.13 18.96 8.39
CA ARG A 96 -6.24 19.72 9.30
C ARG A 96 -5.83 18.90 10.54
N THR A 97 -5.75 17.59 10.42
CA THR A 97 -5.35 16.65 11.48
C THR A 97 -3.92 16.15 11.33
N ALA A 98 -3.15 16.73 10.39
CA ALA A 98 -1.74 16.38 10.21
C ALA A 98 -0.95 16.59 11.51
N SER A 99 -0.29 15.54 11.99
CA SER A 99 0.48 15.54 13.23
C SER A 99 1.75 14.69 13.11
N PRO A 100 2.79 14.97 13.93
CA PRO A 100 3.98 14.12 13.96
C PRO A 100 3.65 12.66 14.30
N LEU A 101 2.69 12.43 15.21
CA LEU A 101 2.26 11.08 15.58
C LEU A 101 1.63 10.34 14.41
N GLY A 102 0.78 11.02 13.62
CA GLY A 102 0.20 10.44 12.41
C GLY A 102 1.28 10.05 11.39
N MET A 103 2.29 10.88 11.21
CA MET A 103 3.43 10.58 10.33
C MET A 103 4.25 9.37 10.83
N PHE A 104 4.48 9.25 12.14
CA PHE A 104 5.16 8.07 12.72
C PHE A 104 4.34 6.79 12.52
N PHE A 105 3.04 6.90 12.66
CA PHE A 105 2.12 5.77 12.44
C PHE A 105 2.16 5.31 10.99
N ASP A 106 2.09 6.22 10.05
CA ASP A 106 2.18 6.00 8.60
C ASP A 106 3.50 5.31 8.24
N HIS A 107 4.65 5.87 8.60
CA HIS A 107 5.96 5.25 8.36
C HIS A 107 6.13 3.89 9.06
N GLY A 108 5.49 3.69 10.23
CA GLY A 108 5.45 2.40 10.90
C GLY A 108 4.71 1.35 10.08
N CYS A 109 3.57 1.71 9.50
CA CYS A 109 2.80 0.85 8.60
C CYS A 109 3.57 0.56 7.29
N ASP A 110 4.26 1.56 6.74
CA ASP A 110 5.14 1.40 5.58
C ASP A 110 6.26 0.38 5.83
N ALA A 111 6.91 0.48 6.99
CA ALA A 111 7.96 -0.46 7.37
C ALA A 111 7.43 -1.91 7.47
N ILE A 112 6.25 -2.10 8.04
CA ILE A 112 5.58 -3.40 8.09
C ILE A 112 5.24 -3.87 6.68
N ASN A 113 4.70 -2.98 5.84
CA ASN A 113 4.34 -3.31 4.45
C ASN A 113 5.58 -3.71 3.62
N CYS A 114 6.73 -3.07 3.82
CA CYS A 114 7.99 -3.49 3.19
C CYS A 114 8.33 -4.95 3.51
N VAL A 115 8.20 -5.37 4.76
CA VAL A 115 8.42 -6.77 5.17
C VAL A 115 7.41 -7.69 4.50
N VAL A 116 6.13 -7.34 4.56
CA VAL A 116 5.02 -8.10 3.96
C VAL A 116 5.23 -8.29 2.46
N CYS A 117 5.55 -7.23 1.73
CA CYS A 117 5.82 -7.28 0.29
C CYS A 117 7.08 -8.10 -0.02
N THR A 118 8.14 -7.97 0.78
CA THR A 118 9.39 -8.74 0.60
C THR A 118 9.16 -10.25 0.75
N LEU A 119 8.23 -10.66 1.59
CA LEU A 119 7.87 -12.07 1.75
C LEU A 119 7.03 -12.60 0.58
N SER A 120 6.20 -11.76 -0.04
CA SER A 120 5.25 -12.18 -1.08
C SER A 120 5.83 -12.13 -2.50
N VAL A 121 6.61 -11.10 -2.82
CA VAL A 121 7.11 -10.83 -4.19
C VAL A 121 8.11 -11.89 -4.70
N PRO A 122 9.09 -12.38 -3.91
CA PRO A 122 10.03 -13.41 -4.39
C PRO A 122 9.34 -14.69 -4.83
N GLY A 123 8.32 -15.12 -4.09
CA GLY A 123 7.52 -16.28 -4.47
C GLY A 123 6.81 -16.09 -5.83
N CYS A 124 6.26 -14.89 -6.07
CA CYS A 124 5.67 -14.54 -7.35
C CYS A 124 6.68 -14.57 -8.51
N ALA A 125 7.89 -14.03 -8.29
CA ALA A 125 8.93 -13.96 -9.31
C ALA A 125 9.48 -15.35 -9.69
N ILE A 126 9.69 -16.22 -8.70
CA ILE A 126 10.19 -17.59 -8.91
C ILE A 126 9.21 -18.42 -9.73
N THR A 127 7.90 -18.22 -9.52
CA THR A 127 6.88 -18.97 -10.23
C THR A 127 6.69 -18.45 -11.67
N ALA A 128 6.75 -17.13 -11.88
CA ALA A 128 6.59 -16.52 -13.21
C ALA A 128 7.72 -16.91 -14.18
N GLY A 129 8.97 -17.05 -13.70
CA GLY A 129 10.12 -17.39 -14.55
C GLY A 129 10.27 -18.87 -14.90
N ARG A 130 9.37 -19.75 -14.47
CA ARG A 130 9.53 -21.21 -14.62
C ARG A 130 8.51 -21.88 -15.55
N HIS A 131 7.68 -21.10 -16.22
CA HIS A 131 6.70 -21.63 -17.18
C HIS A 131 7.22 -21.83 -18.61
N ASP A 132 8.52 -21.57 -18.85
CA ASP A 132 9.14 -21.65 -20.18
C ASP A 132 10.09 -22.85 -20.36
N VAL A 133 9.95 -23.93 -19.54
CA VAL A 133 10.74 -25.16 -19.72
C VAL A 133 9.85 -26.38 -19.75
#